data_83c85d05ff72d05abb3bc7c921dc0f99
#
_entry.id   83c85d05ff72d05abb3bc7c921dc0f99
#
_cell.length_a   1.000
_cell.length_b   1.000
_cell.length_c   1.000
_cell.angle_alpha   90.00
_cell.angle_beta   90.00
_cell.angle_gamma   90.00
#
_symmetry.space_group_name_H-M   'P 1'
#
loop_
_entity.id
_entity.type
_entity.pdbx_description
1 polymer ?
#
loop_
_entity_poly.entity_id
_entity_poly.type
_entity_poly.pdbx_seq_one_letter_code
_entity_poly.pdbx_strand_id
1 'polypeptide(L)' 'MATNEIDDPEFWRFRAEEVRSIADDMKVVEAKAIMARIAADYERIAVLVEQRFRERIADGVEQRLRERK' A
#
# COMPACT_ATOMS: atom_id res chain seq x y z
N MET A 1 -3.67 -12.16 17.21
CA MET A 1 -2.89 -12.61 16.09
C MET A 1 -2.46 -11.47 15.19
N ALA A 2 -1.20 -11.39 14.91
CA ALA A 2 -0.67 -10.27 14.15
C ALA A 2 -1.08 -10.38 12.69
N THR A 3 -1.80 -9.38 12.21
CA THR A 3 -2.00 -9.23 10.79
C THR A 3 -0.65 -8.92 10.17
N ASN A 4 -0.38 -9.50 9.05
CA ASN A 4 0.83 -9.18 8.32
C ASN A 4 0.68 -7.77 7.75
N GLU A 5 1.33 -6.80 8.37
CA GLU A 5 1.22 -5.39 7.99
C GLU A 5 1.64 -5.14 6.56
N ILE A 6 2.54 -5.97 6.05
CA ILE A 6 3.02 -5.84 4.67
C ILE A 6 1.88 -6.04 3.67
N ASP A 7 0.87 -6.82 4.02
CA ASP A 7 -0.27 -7.10 3.15
C ASP A 7 -1.44 -6.15 3.36
N ASP A 8 -1.30 -5.16 4.22
CA ASP A 8 -2.35 -4.20 4.52
C ASP A 8 -2.13 -2.90 3.75
N PRO A 9 -3.01 -2.56 2.78
CA PRO A 9 -2.86 -1.32 2.03
C PRO A 9 -2.86 -0.07 2.89
N GLU A 10 -3.60 -0.09 3.99
CA GLU A 10 -3.68 1.07 4.88
C GLU A 10 -2.37 1.32 5.60
N PHE A 11 -1.62 0.26 5.91
CA PHE A 11 -0.30 0.40 6.49
C PHE A 11 0.60 1.22 5.55
N TRP A 12 0.57 0.92 4.27
CA TRP A 12 1.41 1.61 3.29
C TRP A 12 0.95 3.03 3.04
N ARG A 13 -0.36 3.28 3.07
CA ARG A 13 -0.90 4.63 2.95
C ARG A 13 -0.52 5.48 4.15
N PHE A 14 -0.58 4.90 5.33
CA PHE A 14 -0.16 5.58 6.55
C PHE A 14 1.33 5.95 6.49
N ARG A 15 2.16 5.03 6.02
CA ARG A 15 3.58 5.29 5.84
C ARG A 15 3.82 6.42 4.83
N ALA A 16 3.05 6.42 3.75
CA ALA A 16 3.16 7.48 2.75
C ALA A 16 2.84 8.84 3.35
N GLU A 17 1.81 8.92 4.17
CA GLU A 17 1.44 10.17 4.82
C GLU A 17 2.48 10.63 5.83
N GLU A 18 3.06 9.72 6.58
CA GLU A 18 4.14 10.05 7.50
C GLU A 18 5.32 10.67 6.76
N VAL A 19 5.74 10.04 5.68
CA VAL A 19 6.86 10.52 4.89
C VAL A 19 6.53 11.87 4.26
N ARG A 20 5.31 12.02 3.76
CA ARG A 20 4.87 13.27 3.16
C ARG A 20 4.85 14.41 4.18
N SER A 21 4.43 14.13 5.40
CA SER A 21 4.44 15.10 6.49
C SER A 21 5.86 15.54 6.83
N ILE A 22 6.79 14.58 6.87
CA ILE A 22 8.21 14.89 7.09
C ILE A 22 8.74 15.76 5.95
N ALA A 23 8.37 15.44 4.72
CA ALA A 23 8.80 16.21 3.56
C ALA A 23 8.34 17.66 3.64
N ASP A 24 7.11 17.89 4.11
CA ASP A 24 6.55 19.23 4.23
C ASP A 24 7.33 20.09 5.19
N ASP A 25 7.93 19.49 6.22
CA ASP A 25 8.72 20.21 7.21
C ASP A 25 10.17 20.40 6.79
N MET A 26 10.60 19.78 5.71
CA MET A 26 11.97 19.87 5.25
C MET A 26 12.23 21.17 4.52
N LYS A 27 13.40 21.76 4.79
CA LYS A 27 13.81 23.01 4.17
C LYS A 27 14.79 22.81 3.02
N VAL A 28 15.48 21.67 2.99
CA VAL A 28 16.43 21.36 1.93
C VAL A 28 15.65 20.77 0.76
N VAL A 29 15.67 21.48 -0.37
CA VAL A 29 14.87 21.14 -1.55
C VAL A 29 15.14 19.72 -2.04
N GLU A 30 16.41 19.32 -2.11
CA GLU A 30 16.77 18.01 -2.61
C GLU A 30 16.28 16.90 -1.68
N ALA A 31 16.42 17.10 -0.38
CA ALA A 31 15.95 16.12 0.59
C ALA A 31 14.41 16.02 0.56
N LYS A 32 13.75 17.16 0.41
CA LYS A 32 12.30 17.20 0.29
C LYS A 32 11.81 16.41 -0.92
N ALA A 33 12.50 16.56 -2.05
CA ALA A 33 12.15 15.84 -3.28
C ALA A 33 12.32 14.34 -3.10
N ILE A 34 13.39 13.92 -2.43
CA ILE A 34 13.63 12.49 -2.17
C ILE A 34 12.53 11.91 -1.29
N MET A 35 12.15 12.62 -0.24
CA MET A 35 11.10 12.17 0.66
C MET A 35 9.74 12.10 -0.05
N ALA A 36 9.46 13.05 -0.93
CA ALA A 36 8.23 13.03 -1.71
C ALA A 36 8.19 11.81 -2.63
N ARG A 37 9.33 11.44 -3.21
CA ARG A 37 9.43 10.24 -4.04
C ARG A 37 9.19 8.97 -3.23
N ILE A 38 9.74 8.92 -2.02
CA ILE A 38 9.53 7.77 -1.13
C ILE A 38 8.04 7.65 -0.78
N ALA A 39 7.37 8.76 -0.51
CA ALA A 39 5.94 8.75 -0.22
C ALA A 39 5.14 8.20 -1.41
N ALA A 40 5.51 8.62 -2.63
CA ALA A 40 4.86 8.13 -3.84
C ALA A 40 5.07 6.62 -4.01
N ASP A 41 6.26 6.13 -3.68
CA ASP A 41 6.57 4.71 -3.74
C ASP A 41 5.71 3.91 -2.76
N TYR A 42 5.54 4.42 -1.55
CA TYR A 42 4.67 3.77 -0.57
C TYR A 42 3.22 3.72 -1.05
N GLU A 43 2.73 4.78 -1.68
CA GLU A 43 1.39 4.79 -2.24
C GLU A 43 1.23 3.75 -3.35
N ARG A 44 2.25 3.63 -4.18
CA ARG A 44 2.26 2.64 -5.25
C ARG A 44 2.22 1.23 -4.68
N ILE A 45 2.97 0.97 -3.62
CA ILE A 45 2.94 -0.32 -2.94
C ILE A 45 1.54 -0.58 -2.38
N ALA A 46 0.90 0.42 -1.80
CA ALA A 46 -0.46 0.28 -1.28
C ALA A 46 -1.43 -0.16 -2.37
N VAL A 47 -1.33 0.44 -3.55
CA VAL A 47 -2.18 0.07 -4.69
C VAL A 47 -1.93 -1.36 -5.12
N LEU A 48 -0.66 -1.77 -5.21
CA LEU A 48 -0.32 -3.12 -5.62
C LEU A 48 -0.83 -4.17 -4.62
N VAL A 49 -0.68 -3.88 -3.33
CA VAL A 49 -1.17 -4.78 -2.29
C VAL A 49 -2.69 -4.90 -2.35
N GLU A 50 -3.36 -3.78 -2.57
CA GLU A 50 -4.81 -3.76 -2.70
C GLU A 50 -5.28 -4.57 -3.90
N GLN A 51 -4.60 -4.45 -5.02
CA GLN A 51 -4.93 -5.22 -6.23
C GLN A 51 -4.77 -6.72 -6.01
N ARG A 52 -3.68 -7.12 -5.36
CA ARG A 52 -3.45 -8.53 -5.04
C ARG A 52 -4.54 -9.08 -4.13
N PHE A 53 -4.96 -8.28 -3.18
CA PHE A 53 -6.02 -8.68 -2.26
C PHE A 53 -7.31 -8.92 -3.01
N ARG A 54 -7.67 -8.03 -3.93
CA ARG A 54 -8.87 -8.17 -4.76
C ARG A 54 -8.81 -9.40 -5.65
N GLU A 55 -7.67 -9.65 -6.27
CA GLU A 55 -7.49 -10.82 -7.12
C GLU A 55 -7.64 -12.11 -6.33
N ARG A 56 -7.09 -12.14 -5.13
CA ARG A 56 -7.19 -13.30 -4.26
C ARG A 56 -8.63 -13.60 -3.87
N ILE A 57 -9.40 -12.57 -3.57
CA ILE A 57 -10.81 -12.70 -3.26
C ILE A 57 -11.59 -13.20 -4.46
N ALA A 58 -11.33 -12.62 -5.63
CA ALA A 58 -12.00 -13.03 -6.87
C ALA A 58 -11.74 -14.50 -7.19
N ASP A 59 -10.48 -14.92 -7.06
CA ASP A 59 -10.11 -16.32 -7.30
C ASP A 59 -10.80 -17.26 -6.33
N GLY A 60 -10.90 -16.86 -5.07
CA GLY A 60 -11.59 -17.65 -4.06
C GLY A 60 -13.08 -17.80 -4.35
N VAL A 61 -13.70 -16.74 -4.83
CA VAL A 61 -15.12 -16.77 -5.20
C VAL A 61 -15.34 -17.68 -6.40
N GLU A 62 -14.51 -17.56 -7.44
CA GLU A 62 -14.61 -18.43 -8.61
C GLU A 62 -14.46 -19.89 -8.24
N GLN A 63 -13.50 -20.19 -7.39
CA GLN A 63 -13.25 -21.55 -6.97
C GLN A 63 -14.44 -22.14 -6.24
N ARG A 64 -15.07 -21.36 -5.36
CA ARG A 64 -16.26 -21.80 -4.65
C ARG A 64 -17.42 -22.07 -5.58
N LEU A 65 -17.58 -21.24 -6.60
CA LEU A 65 -18.64 -21.43 -7.58
C LEU A 65 -18.44 -22.71 -8.37
N ARG A 66 -17.19 -23.04 -8.69
CA ARG A 66 -16.88 -24.27 -9.40
C ARG A 66 -17.13 -25.51 -8.56
N GLU A 67 -16.90 -25.42 -7.26
CA GLU A 67 -17.08 -26.55 -6.35
C GLU A 67 -18.53 -26.81 -5.99
N ARG A 68 -19.41 -25.94 -6.38
CA ARG A 68 -20.84 -26.03 -6.03
C ARG A 68 -21.66 -26.94 -6.90
N LYS A 69 -21.10 -27.76 -7.66
CA LYS A 69 -21.88 -28.69 -8.50
C LYS A 69 -22.47 -29.84 -7.71
#